data_3f6391d2ffffcc6e393340999b03b778
#
_entry.id   3f6391d2ffffcc6e393340999b03b778
#
_cell.length_a   1.000
_cell.length_b   1.000
_cell.length_c   1.000
_cell.angle_alpha   90.00
_cell.angle_beta   90.00
_cell.angle_gamma   90.00
#
_symmetry.space_group_name_H-M   'P 1'
#
loop_
_entity.id
_entity.type
_entity.pdbx_description
1 polymer ?
#
loop_
_entity_poly.entity_id
_entity_poly.type
_entity_poly.pdbx_seq_one_letter_code
_entity_poly.pdbx_strand_id
1 'polypeptide(L)'
;MKIVDASVVAFEVPRQVYRNRKFSTEGTAVQTLFVVKTDEGVEGYYFGGHGHGDRDGLPPDQRAMLLGRARSLLIGEDPFDREKFWHWMWVSKTPENILSVIDNALWDLQGRAFGVPVHKLLGGCRKKVKAYASTYPNMGTIEDYAEHALACKQEGYQAYKIHPYYFADPVTLAPVPGRPSHLKEDVAVCKAVREAVGDDMVLMYDPWGTYCTYEDALWVGRELEKLNFYWYEHPMEEYRVHAYEKLSRDLDIPVLSPEIAAGSLYTRADWILRDAADMSRIDVLRGGITGVKKMVSVCEAYGVRCEIHMSGFGNLQMLGATSEDTCEYYERGLLAPGIDYDSPPPYMKSICDPMDADGYVTVPQAPGMGYEIIWDYIEE
;
A
#
# COMPACT_ATOMS: atom_id res chain seq x y z
N MET A 1 4.45 -32.37 1.02
CA MET A 1 3.47 -31.42 1.63
C MET A 1 2.34 -31.18 0.65
N LYS A 2 1.09 -31.26 1.10
CA LYS A 2 -0.09 -30.96 0.28
C LYS A 2 -1.05 -30.07 1.04
N ILE A 3 -1.73 -29.17 0.36
CA ILE A 3 -2.78 -28.34 0.96
C ILE A 3 -4.02 -29.23 1.20
N VAL A 4 -4.52 -29.23 2.44
CA VAL A 4 -5.66 -30.05 2.85
C VAL A 4 -6.89 -29.24 3.22
N ASP A 5 -6.72 -27.96 3.60
CA ASP A 5 -7.83 -27.07 3.92
C ASP A 5 -7.50 -25.60 3.61
N ALA A 6 -8.56 -24.85 3.37
CA ALA A 6 -8.52 -23.38 3.27
C ALA A 6 -9.77 -22.81 3.96
N SER A 7 -9.56 -21.84 4.84
CA SER A 7 -10.62 -21.22 5.64
C SER A 7 -10.44 -19.69 5.76
N VAL A 8 -11.53 -19.01 6.10
CA VAL A 8 -11.51 -17.58 6.45
C VAL A 8 -12.14 -17.43 7.83
N VAL A 9 -11.39 -16.87 8.74
CA VAL A 9 -11.88 -16.46 10.06
C VAL A 9 -12.24 -14.98 9.98
N ALA A 10 -13.44 -14.62 10.43
CA ALA A 10 -13.91 -13.25 10.51
C ALA A 10 -14.15 -12.90 11.97
N PHE A 11 -13.58 -11.81 12.46
CA PHE A 11 -13.66 -11.39 13.85
C PHE A 11 -13.83 -9.89 13.96
N GLU A 12 -14.33 -9.42 15.09
CA GLU A 12 -14.56 -7.99 15.31
C GLU A 12 -13.31 -7.28 15.84
N VAL A 13 -13.10 -6.06 15.38
CA VAL A 13 -12.04 -5.17 15.86
C VAL A 13 -12.60 -3.79 16.18
N PRO A 14 -12.02 -3.02 17.12
CA PRO A 14 -12.42 -1.64 17.36
C PRO A 14 -12.30 -0.80 16.09
N ARG A 15 -13.39 -0.11 15.73
CA ARG A 15 -13.40 0.77 14.57
C ARG A 15 -12.88 2.15 14.93
N GLN A 16 -11.78 2.53 14.31
CA GLN A 16 -11.23 3.89 14.41
C GLN A 16 -11.93 4.82 13.42
N VAL A 17 -12.35 5.98 13.86
CA VAL A 17 -13.00 7.00 13.03
C VAL A 17 -12.32 8.34 13.26
N TYR A 18 -11.95 9.01 12.17
CA TYR A 18 -11.41 10.36 12.20
C TYR A 18 -12.52 11.37 11.91
N ARG A 19 -12.87 12.20 12.91
CA ARG A 19 -13.87 13.26 12.79
C ARG A 19 -13.43 14.52 13.51
N ASN A 20 -13.71 15.67 12.93
CA ASN A 20 -13.41 16.95 13.55
C ASN A 20 -11.97 17.02 14.08
N ARG A 21 -11.01 16.54 13.28
CA ARG A 21 -9.57 16.50 13.60
C ARG A 21 -9.21 15.62 14.82
N LYS A 22 -10.03 14.65 15.15
CA LYS A 22 -9.79 13.71 16.25
C LYS A 22 -10.11 12.28 15.86
N PHE A 23 -9.29 11.36 16.33
CA PHE A 23 -9.60 9.94 16.32
C PHE A 23 -10.49 9.59 17.51
N SER A 24 -11.45 8.71 17.24
CA SER A 24 -12.30 8.08 18.25
C SER A 24 -12.54 6.64 17.88
N THR A 25 -12.81 5.79 18.88
CA THR A 25 -13.27 4.42 18.63
C THR A 25 -14.79 4.43 18.63
N GLU A 26 -15.40 4.11 17.49
CA GLU A 26 -16.87 4.12 17.30
C GLU A 26 -17.35 2.76 16.77
N GLY A 27 -17.82 1.89 17.68
CA GLY A 27 -18.32 0.56 17.33
C GLY A 27 -17.22 -0.40 16.92
N THR A 28 -17.60 -1.39 16.11
CA THR A 28 -16.68 -2.43 15.62
C THR A 28 -16.64 -2.46 14.09
N ALA A 29 -15.54 -2.98 13.54
CA ALA A 29 -15.37 -3.36 12.15
C ALA A 29 -15.06 -4.85 12.09
N VAL A 30 -15.29 -5.50 10.97
CA VAL A 30 -14.94 -6.91 10.77
C VAL A 30 -13.57 -6.99 10.11
N GLN A 31 -12.65 -7.69 10.76
CA GLN A 31 -11.38 -8.11 10.15
C GLN A 31 -11.47 -9.57 9.69
N THR A 32 -10.64 -9.97 8.74
CA THR A 32 -10.60 -11.32 8.20
C THR A 32 -9.20 -11.88 8.14
N LEU A 33 -9.05 -13.13 8.53
CA LEU A 33 -7.81 -13.90 8.38
C LEU A 33 -8.05 -15.08 7.44
N PHE A 34 -7.35 -15.11 6.31
CA PHE A 34 -7.32 -16.26 5.42
C PHE A 34 -6.24 -17.23 5.89
N VAL A 35 -6.60 -18.51 6.00
CA VAL A 35 -5.72 -19.58 6.49
C VAL A 35 -5.67 -20.70 5.46
N VAL A 36 -4.47 -21.15 5.13
CA VAL A 36 -4.20 -22.33 4.30
C VAL A 36 -3.49 -23.36 5.16
N LYS A 37 -3.97 -24.61 5.19
CA LYS A 37 -3.42 -25.72 6.01
C LYS A 37 -2.87 -26.83 5.15
N THR A 38 -1.79 -27.45 5.62
CA THR A 38 -1.14 -28.60 4.95
C THR A 38 -1.27 -29.89 5.74
N ASP A 39 -1.06 -31.03 5.09
CA ASP A 39 -1.02 -32.37 5.70
C ASP A 39 0.16 -32.60 6.65
N GLU A 40 1.16 -31.70 6.63
CA GLU A 40 2.31 -31.71 7.53
C GLU A 40 2.14 -30.75 8.72
N GLY A 41 0.95 -30.10 8.86
CA GLY A 41 0.64 -29.19 9.97
C GLY A 41 1.21 -27.79 9.82
N VAL A 42 1.82 -27.47 8.68
CA VAL A 42 2.24 -26.08 8.38
C VAL A 42 1.04 -25.29 7.90
N GLU A 43 0.89 -24.08 8.43
CA GLU A 43 -0.17 -23.16 8.06
C GLU A 43 0.41 -21.86 7.50
N GLY A 44 -0.29 -21.26 6.54
CA GLY A 44 0.00 -19.94 5.99
C GLY A 44 -1.17 -18.99 6.21
N TYR A 45 -0.87 -17.72 6.45
CA TYR A 45 -1.82 -16.70 6.87
C TYR A 45 -1.73 -15.46 6.01
N TYR A 46 -2.88 -14.81 5.80
CA TYR A 46 -2.91 -13.44 5.31
C TYR A 46 -4.16 -12.72 5.80
N PHE A 47 -3.97 -11.55 6.41
CA PHE A 47 -5.08 -10.69 6.78
C PHE A 47 -5.65 -10.01 5.53
N GLY A 48 -6.98 -9.93 5.44
CA GLY A 48 -7.63 -9.17 4.38
C GLY A 48 -7.41 -7.68 4.58
N GLY A 49 -7.39 -6.92 3.49
CA GLY A 49 -7.26 -5.49 3.51
C GLY A 49 -5.81 -4.96 3.37
N HIS A 50 -5.62 -3.66 3.58
CA HIS A 50 -4.34 -2.97 3.50
C HIS A 50 -3.68 -2.83 4.88
N GLY A 51 -2.58 -3.46 5.10
CA GLY A 51 -1.52 -3.20 6.04
C GLY A 51 -1.87 -2.90 7.49
N HIS A 52 -1.44 -1.76 7.94
CA HIS A 52 -1.44 -1.37 9.34
C HIS A 52 -2.85 -0.96 9.83
N GLY A 53 -3.42 -1.77 10.72
CA GLY A 53 -4.70 -1.43 11.35
C GLY A 53 -5.88 -1.41 10.39
N ASP A 54 -5.85 -2.27 9.39
CA ASP A 54 -6.91 -2.36 8.41
C ASP A 54 -8.28 -2.51 9.04
N ARG A 55 -9.11 -1.62 8.59
CA ARG A 55 -10.38 -1.29 9.21
C ARG A 55 -11.47 -2.24 8.82
N ASP A 56 -11.36 -2.80 7.62
CA ASP A 56 -12.41 -3.63 7.04
C ASP A 56 -11.78 -4.87 6.40
N GLY A 57 -12.02 -6.01 6.97
CA GLY A 57 -11.74 -7.28 6.34
C GLY A 57 -12.61 -7.48 5.10
N LEU A 58 -12.40 -8.58 4.41
CA LEU A 58 -13.13 -8.89 3.19
C LEU A 58 -14.65 -8.98 3.46
N PRO A 59 -15.50 -8.33 2.65
CA PRO A 59 -16.95 -8.46 2.77
C PRO A 59 -17.42 -9.90 2.47
N PRO A 60 -18.64 -10.28 2.91
CA PRO A 60 -19.12 -11.67 2.86
C PRO A 60 -19.07 -12.32 1.47
N ASP A 61 -19.41 -11.58 0.43
CA ASP A 61 -19.37 -12.04 -0.96
C ASP A 61 -17.93 -12.32 -1.44
N GLN A 62 -16.99 -11.47 -1.08
CA GLN A 62 -15.56 -11.66 -1.38
C GLN A 62 -14.98 -12.82 -0.56
N ARG A 63 -15.38 -13.01 0.70
CA ARG A 63 -15.00 -14.19 1.51
C ARG A 63 -15.48 -15.49 0.87
N ALA A 64 -16.72 -15.52 0.40
CA ALA A 64 -17.26 -16.68 -0.30
C ALA A 64 -16.52 -16.97 -1.61
N MET A 65 -16.20 -15.93 -2.38
CA MET A 65 -15.39 -16.05 -3.59
C MET A 65 -13.98 -16.56 -3.30
N LEU A 66 -13.29 -16.00 -2.29
CA LEU A 66 -11.97 -16.42 -1.84
C LEU A 66 -11.95 -17.90 -1.50
N LEU A 67 -12.88 -18.36 -0.65
CA LEU A 67 -12.98 -19.78 -0.27
C LEU A 67 -13.27 -20.67 -1.46
N GLY A 68 -14.20 -20.29 -2.33
CA GLY A 68 -14.51 -21.04 -3.55
C GLY A 68 -13.28 -21.22 -4.45
N ARG A 69 -12.52 -20.13 -4.68
CA ARG A 69 -11.30 -20.16 -5.49
C ARG A 69 -10.20 -21.00 -4.84
N ALA A 70 -9.92 -20.74 -3.55
CA ALA A 70 -8.90 -21.46 -2.81
C ALA A 70 -9.15 -22.96 -2.81
N ARG A 71 -10.38 -23.39 -2.47
CA ARG A 71 -10.72 -24.82 -2.41
C ARG A 71 -10.66 -25.51 -3.78
N SER A 72 -11.07 -24.83 -4.84
CA SER A 72 -11.06 -25.41 -6.17
C SER A 72 -9.67 -25.52 -6.80
N LEU A 73 -8.73 -24.66 -6.41
CA LEU A 73 -7.41 -24.56 -7.03
C LEU A 73 -6.29 -25.16 -6.19
N LEU A 74 -6.44 -25.16 -4.85
CA LEU A 74 -5.31 -25.48 -3.96
C LEU A 74 -5.41 -26.84 -3.30
N ILE A 75 -6.61 -27.37 -3.03
CA ILE A 75 -6.75 -28.63 -2.27
C ILE A 75 -6.13 -29.80 -3.01
N GLY A 76 -5.24 -30.52 -2.33
CA GLY A 76 -4.48 -31.66 -2.85
C GLY A 76 -3.19 -31.29 -3.60
N GLU A 77 -2.95 -30.01 -3.84
CA GLU A 77 -1.80 -29.48 -4.57
C GLU A 77 -0.61 -29.20 -3.65
N ASP A 78 0.58 -29.05 -4.23
CA ASP A 78 1.80 -28.63 -3.55
C ASP A 78 1.79 -27.11 -3.31
N PRO A 79 1.85 -26.63 -2.06
CA PRO A 79 1.82 -25.19 -1.77
C PRO A 79 2.99 -24.40 -2.36
N PHE A 80 4.05 -25.07 -2.82
CA PHE A 80 5.22 -24.41 -3.38
C PHE A 80 5.10 -24.11 -4.89
N ASP A 81 4.08 -24.64 -5.56
CA ASP A 81 3.80 -24.39 -6.98
C ASP A 81 3.15 -23.02 -7.24
N ARG A 82 3.62 -21.94 -6.58
CA ARG A 82 2.98 -20.61 -6.60
C ARG A 82 2.80 -20.03 -8.00
N GLU A 83 3.79 -20.16 -8.86
CA GLU A 83 3.69 -19.66 -10.25
C GLU A 83 2.54 -20.33 -11.00
N LYS A 84 2.31 -21.62 -10.77
CA LYS A 84 1.17 -22.37 -11.31
C LYS A 84 -0.15 -21.80 -10.82
N PHE A 85 -0.30 -21.59 -9.51
CA PHE A 85 -1.51 -21.04 -8.92
C PHE A 85 -1.75 -19.60 -9.36
N TRP A 86 -0.72 -18.77 -9.36
CA TRP A 86 -0.81 -17.40 -9.84
C TRP A 86 -1.30 -17.35 -11.29
N HIS A 87 -0.73 -18.18 -12.17
CA HIS A 87 -1.15 -18.29 -13.56
C HIS A 87 -2.59 -18.78 -13.72
N TRP A 88 -2.99 -19.82 -12.97
CA TRP A 88 -4.36 -20.34 -13.02
C TRP A 88 -5.38 -19.30 -12.56
N MET A 89 -5.10 -18.60 -11.48
CA MET A 89 -5.95 -17.51 -10.99
C MET A 89 -6.06 -16.38 -12.01
N TRP A 90 -4.94 -16.02 -12.63
CA TRP A 90 -4.90 -14.98 -13.66
C TRP A 90 -5.74 -15.36 -14.89
N VAL A 91 -5.54 -16.56 -15.44
CA VAL A 91 -6.27 -17.06 -16.62
C VAL A 91 -7.76 -17.23 -16.31
N SER A 92 -8.11 -17.69 -15.11
CA SER A 92 -9.51 -17.86 -14.67
C SER A 92 -10.19 -16.55 -14.28
N LYS A 93 -9.53 -15.39 -14.47
CA LYS A 93 -10.06 -14.06 -14.16
C LYS A 93 -10.49 -13.91 -12.69
N THR A 94 -9.70 -14.50 -11.79
CA THR A 94 -9.87 -14.23 -10.35
C THR A 94 -9.59 -12.75 -10.10
N PRO A 95 -10.46 -12.02 -9.39
CA PRO A 95 -10.19 -10.62 -9.03
C PRO A 95 -8.85 -10.44 -8.33
N GLU A 96 -8.13 -9.38 -8.67
CA GLU A 96 -6.73 -9.20 -8.22
C GLU A 96 -6.59 -9.19 -6.69
N ASN A 97 -7.53 -8.59 -5.97
CA ASN A 97 -7.54 -8.62 -4.52
C ASN A 97 -7.69 -10.03 -3.94
N ILE A 98 -8.51 -10.89 -4.55
CA ILE A 98 -8.68 -12.30 -4.14
C ILE A 98 -7.44 -13.12 -4.49
N LEU A 99 -6.89 -12.92 -5.68
CA LEU A 99 -5.63 -13.53 -6.11
C LEU A 99 -4.51 -13.19 -5.13
N SER A 100 -4.41 -11.91 -4.74
CA SER A 100 -3.38 -11.42 -3.84
C SER A 100 -3.45 -12.05 -2.45
N VAL A 101 -4.65 -12.20 -1.89
CA VAL A 101 -4.83 -12.85 -0.57
C VAL A 101 -4.33 -14.29 -0.61
N ILE A 102 -4.67 -15.04 -1.67
CA ILE A 102 -4.23 -16.43 -1.84
C ILE A 102 -2.70 -16.48 -2.02
N ASP A 103 -2.16 -15.70 -2.93
CA ASP A 103 -0.73 -15.67 -3.25
C ASP A 103 0.11 -15.30 -2.01
N ASN A 104 -0.30 -14.27 -1.30
CA ASN A 104 0.41 -13.79 -0.10
C ASN A 104 0.38 -14.83 1.04
N ALA A 105 -0.75 -15.53 1.25
CA ALA A 105 -0.84 -16.61 2.23
C ALA A 105 0.07 -17.81 1.86
N LEU A 106 0.21 -18.14 0.58
CA LEU A 106 1.14 -19.18 0.12
C LEU A 106 2.60 -18.78 0.31
N TRP A 107 2.94 -17.49 0.17
CA TRP A 107 4.27 -16.98 0.52
C TRP A 107 4.55 -17.07 2.02
N ASP A 108 3.56 -16.71 2.87
CA ASP A 108 3.67 -16.87 4.32
C ASP A 108 3.89 -18.35 4.70
N LEU A 109 3.07 -19.25 4.14
CA LEU A 109 3.19 -20.70 4.35
C LEU A 109 4.60 -21.20 4.02
N GLN A 110 5.14 -20.80 2.86
CA GLN A 110 6.47 -21.23 2.46
C GLN A 110 7.56 -20.71 3.38
N GLY A 111 7.47 -19.43 3.81
CA GLY A 111 8.40 -18.88 4.79
C GLY A 111 8.36 -19.63 6.11
N ARG A 112 7.17 -19.99 6.58
CA ARG A 112 6.98 -20.80 7.79
C ARG A 112 7.51 -22.22 7.62
N ALA A 113 7.26 -22.86 6.49
CA ALA A 113 7.76 -24.20 6.19
C ALA A 113 9.29 -24.29 6.22
N PHE A 114 9.97 -23.27 5.72
CA PHE A 114 11.43 -23.20 5.72
C PHE A 114 12.04 -22.50 6.94
N GLY A 115 11.22 -21.98 7.85
CA GLY A 115 11.69 -21.28 9.05
C GLY A 115 12.40 -19.95 8.74
N VAL A 116 12.07 -19.28 7.63
CA VAL A 116 12.68 -18.02 7.20
C VAL A 116 11.63 -16.96 6.82
N PRO A 117 11.94 -15.66 6.96
CA PRO A 117 11.04 -14.61 6.49
C PRO A 117 10.96 -14.59 4.95
N VAL A 118 9.83 -14.12 4.42
CA VAL A 118 9.56 -14.10 2.97
C VAL A 118 10.63 -13.35 2.17
N HIS A 119 11.13 -12.21 2.67
CA HIS A 119 12.18 -11.46 1.95
C HIS A 119 13.44 -12.30 1.70
N LYS A 120 13.75 -13.28 2.56
CA LYS A 120 14.88 -14.20 2.34
C LYS A 120 14.62 -15.18 1.21
N LEU A 121 13.38 -15.66 1.07
CA LEU A 121 12.99 -16.49 -0.08
C LEU A 121 13.04 -15.73 -1.39
N LEU A 122 12.81 -14.41 -1.35
CA LEU A 122 12.87 -13.51 -2.50
C LEU A 122 14.29 -13.07 -2.88
N GLY A 123 15.29 -13.40 -2.05
CA GLY A 123 16.71 -13.10 -2.31
C GLY A 123 17.35 -12.18 -1.25
N GLY A 124 16.58 -11.40 -0.51
CA GLY A 124 17.02 -10.57 0.61
C GLY A 124 18.07 -9.50 0.22
N CYS A 125 17.70 -8.22 0.30
CA CYS A 125 18.57 -7.11 -0.05
C CYS A 125 18.92 -6.25 1.17
N ARG A 126 17.90 -5.78 1.91
CA ARG A 126 18.05 -4.85 3.03
C ARG A 126 17.22 -5.25 4.23
N LYS A 127 17.59 -4.77 5.44
CA LYS A 127 16.88 -5.06 6.70
C LYS A 127 16.08 -3.87 7.23
N LYS A 128 16.38 -2.67 6.74
CA LYS A 128 15.72 -1.43 7.09
C LYS A 128 15.35 -0.68 5.82
N VAL A 129 14.25 0.04 5.87
CA VAL A 129 13.71 0.83 4.75
C VAL A 129 13.35 2.20 5.27
N LYS A 130 13.70 3.26 4.55
CA LYS A 130 13.25 4.62 4.86
C LYS A 130 11.73 4.69 4.79
N ALA A 131 11.10 5.32 5.78
CA ALA A 131 9.68 5.55 5.77
C ALA A 131 9.32 6.99 5.37
N TYR A 132 8.23 7.15 4.64
CA TYR A 132 7.57 8.43 4.55
C TYR A 132 6.25 8.43 5.31
N ALA A 133 5.90 9.58 5.91
CA ALA A 133 4.60 9.79 6.52
C ALA A 133 3.57 10.04 5.42
N SER A 134 2.60 9.14 5.26
CA SER A 134 1.48 9.30 4.33
C SER A 134 0.26 9.81 5.06
N THR A 135 -0.29 10.95 4.64
CA THR A 135 -1.36 11.62 5.37
C THR A 135 -2.73 11.01 5.15
N TYR A 136 -3.59 11.17 6.14
CA TYR A 136 -5.03 10.96 5.96
C TYR A 136 -5.60 11.98 4.97
N PRO A 137 -6.57 11.60 4.11
CA PRO A 137 -7.21 12.56 3.21
C PRO A 137 -8.06 13.55 4.00
N ASN A 138 -8.08 14.80 3.55
CA ASN A 138 -8.87 15.90 4.14
C ASN A 138 -8.74 15.98 5.67
N MET A 139 -7.50 15.95 6.17
CA MET A 139 -7.28 15.89 7.61
C MET A 139 -7.50 17.25 8.33
N GLY A 140 -7.65 18.34 7.58
CA GLY A 140 -7.90 19.64 8.20
C GLY A 140 -7.69 20.83 7.28
N THR A 141 -7.32 21.97 7.87
CA THR A 141 -6.98 23.21 7.16
C THR A 141 -5.56 23.17 6.61
N ILE A 142 -5.19 24.21 5.86
CA ILE A 142 -3.81 24.38 5.35
C ILE A 142 -2.81 24.37 6.50
N GLU A 143 -3.13 25.04 7.58
CA GLU A 143 -2.30 25.13 8.80
C GLU A 143 -2.17 23.78 9.49
N ASP A 144 -3.24 22.95 9.54
CA ASP A 144 -3.19 21.61 10.13
C ASP A 144 -2.21 20.71 9.39
N TYR A 145 -2.14 20.80 8.05
CA TYR A 145 -1.17 20.04 7.26
C TYR A 145 0.27 20.48 7.54
N ALA A 146 0.51 21.78 7.65
CA ALA A 146 1.83 22.34 7.96
C ALA A 146 2.30 21.93 9.37
N GLU A 147 1.42 22.02 10.36
CA GLU A 147 1.70 21.61 11.75
C GLU A 147 1.96 20.11 11.85
N HIS A 148 1.15 19.28 11.18
CA HIS A 148 1.32 17.83 11.16
C HIS A 148 2.63 17.41 10.46
N ALA A 149 2.97 18.03 9.35
CA ALA A 149 4.23 17.77 8.67
C ALA A 149 5.46 18.09 9.54
N LEU A 150 5.39 19.20 10.28
CA LEU A 150 6.43 19.58 11.23
C LEU A 150 6.52 18.58 12.40
N ALA A 151 5.38 18.09 12.91
CA ALA A 151 5.35 17.03 13.93
C ALA A 151 5.98 15.74 13.42
N CYS A 152 5.61 15.26 12.23
CA CYS A 152 6.23 14.09 11.60
C CYS A 152 7.76 14.25 11.42
N LYS A 153 8.21 15.44 11.02
CA LYS A 153 9.66 15.74 10.95
C LYS A 153 10.35 15.60 12.31
N GLN A 154 9.69 16.07 13.38
CA GLN A 154 10.23 15.97 14.76
C GLN A 154 10.23 14.52 15.26
N GLU A 155 9.33 13.66 14.78
CA GLU A 155 9.28 12.23 15.06
C GLU A 155 10.36 11.43 14.28
N GLY A 156 11.10 12.07 13.38
CA GLY A 156 12.18 11.44 12.62
C GLY A 156 11.87 11.10 11.17
N TYR A 157 10.66 11.36 10.69
CA TYR A 157 10.35 11.16 9.26
C TYR A 157 11.20 12.07 8.38
N GLN A 158 11.84 11.49 7.37
CA GLN A 158 12.64 12.22 6.38
C GLN A 158 11.81 12.64 5.16
N ALA A 159 10.63 12.06 4.99
CA ALA A 159 9.76 12.31 3.86
C ALA A 159 8.27 12.35 4.27
N TYR A 160 7.46 13.09 3.51
CA TYR A 160 6.06 13.33 3.81
C TYR A 160 5.22 13.41 2.54
N LYS A 161 4.14 12.61 2.46
CA LYS A 161 3.21 12.59 1.33
C LYS A 161 1.88 13.23 1.72
N ILE A 162 1.41 14.15 0.88
CA ILE A 162 0.23 14.98 1.12
C ILE A 162 -0.94 14.43 0.31
N HIS A 163 -2.09 14.18 0.99
CA HIS A 163 -3.39 13.87 0.40
C HIS A 163 -4.41 14.92 0.83
N PRO A 164 -4.60 16.02 0.10
CA PRO A 164 -5.52 17.07 0.56
C PRO A 164 -6.99 16.64 0.46
N TYR A 165 -7.43 16.15 -0.67
CA TYR A 165 -8.79 15.62 -0.93
C TYR A 165 -9.93 16.44 -0.33
N TYR A 166 -9.88 17.76 -0.44
CA TYR A 166 -10.93 18.64 0.07
C TYR A 166 -12.31 18.41 -0.56
N PHE A 167 -12.36 17.68 -1.68
CA PHE A 167 -13.59 17.24 -2.30
C PHE A 167 -14.29 16.11 -1.54
N ALA A 168 -13.58 15.39 -0.68
CA ALA A 168 -14.10 14.27 0.09
C ALA A 168 -14.63 14.72 1.45
N ASP A 169 -15.77 14.14 1.84
CA ASP A 169 -16.22 14.20 3.24
C ASP A 169 -15.22 13.43 4.11
N PRO A 170 -14.66 14.04 5.16
CA PRO A 170 -13.58 13.41 5.95
C PRO A 170 -14.04 12.22 6.78
N VAL A 171 -15.36 11.98 6.86
CA VAL A 171 -15.95 10.88 7.62
C VAL A 171 -16.30 9.70 6.72
N THR A 172 -17.00 10.01 5.62
CA THR A 172 -17.56 9.00 4.70
C THR A 172 -16.63 8.73 3.52
N LEU A 173 -15.64 9.59 3.29
CA LEU A 173 -14.78 9.65 2.11
C LEU A 173 -15.59 9.81 0.79
N ALA A 174 -16.85 10.13 0.89
CA ALA A 174 -17.70 10.38 -0.27
C ALA A 174 -17.37 11.74 -0.89
N PRO A 175 -17.46 11.88 -2.23
CA PRO A 175 -17.27 13.16 -2.87
C PRO A 175 -18.27 14.20 -2.39
N VAL A 176 -17.81 15.41 -2.10
CA VAL A 176 -18.67 16.55 -1.79
C VAL A 176 -19.27 17.07 -3.10
N PRO A 177 -20.61 17.16 -3.23
CA PRO A 177 -21.26 17.57 -4.46
C PRO A 177 -20.74 18.91 -4.99
N GLY A 178 -20.48 18.95 -6.30
CA GLY A 178 -20.04 20.17 -7.00
C GLY A 178 -18.58 20.57 -6.80
N ARG A 179 -17.75 19.68 -6.22
CA ARG A 179 -16.34 19.96 -5.94
C ARG A 179 -15.42 18.84 -6.45
N PRO A 180 -15.19 18.71 -7.75
CA PRO A 180 -14.34 17.64 -8.31
C PRO A 180 -12.83 17.85 -8.04
N SER A 181 -12.38 19.10 -7.86
CA SER A 181 -10.97 19.43 -7.59
C SER A 181 -10.82 20.81 -6.96
N HIS A 182 -9.75 21.02 -6.22
CA HIS A 182 -9.43 22.27 -5.51
C HIS A 182 -7.98 22.68 -5.75
N LEU A 183 -7.60 22.88 -7.01
CA LEU A 183 -6.22 23.09 -7.44
C LEU A 183 -5.45 24.15 -6.64
N LYS A 184 -6.10 25.28 -6.34
CA LYS A 184 -5.45 26.41 -5.63
C LYS A 184 -5.24 26.10 -4.16
N GLU A 185 -6.22 25.47 -3.54
CA GLU A 185 -6.16 25.01 -2.15
C GLU A 185 -5.11 23.91 -2.01
N ASP A 186 -5.06 22.96 -2.93
CA ASP A 186 -4.08 21.87 -2.98
C ASP A 186 -2.65 22.42 -3.04
N VAL A 187 -2.40 23.36 -3.95
CA VAL A 187 -1.08 24.03 -4.07
C VAL A 187 -0.78 24.87 -2.83
N ALA A 188 -1.79 25.52 -2.21
CA ALA A 188 -1.60 26.28 -0.97
C ALA A 188 -1.17 25.37 0.19
N VAL A 189 -1.74 24.16 0.31
CA VAL A 189 -1.29 23.16 1.29
C VAL A 189 0.17 22.77 1.03
N CYS A 190 0.51 22.43 -0.22
CA CYS A 190 1.87 22.03 -0.60
C CYS A 190 2.90 23.11 -0.26
N LYS A 191 2.53 24.38 -0.51
CA LYS A 191 3.36 25.55 -0.19
C LYS A 191 3.54 25.74 1.31
N ALA A 192 2.45 25.70 2.07
CA ALA A 192 2.52 25.86 3.53
C ALA A 192 3.33 24.73 4.20
N VAL A 193 3.19 23.50 3.75
CA VAL A 193 3.99 22.36 4.21
C VAL A 193 5.46 22.59 3.91
N ARG A 194 5.83 22.98 2.67
CA ARG A 194 7.23 23.27 2.30
C ARG A 194 7.82 24.40 3.15
N GLU A 195 7.06 25.47 3.37
CA GLU A 195 7.49 26.61 4.22
C GLU A 195 7.71 26.16 5.69
N ALA A 196 6.87 25.26 6.20
CA ALA A 196 6.98 24.77 7.58
C ALA A 196 8.18 23.81 7.78
N VAL A 197 8.39 22.84 6.87
CA VAL A 197 9.42 21.82 7.07
C VAL A 197 10.78 22.19 6.50
N GLY A 198 10.89 23.21 5.64
CA GLY A 198 12.15 23.60 4.98
C GLY A 198 12.54 22.66 3.82
N ASP A 199 13.77 22.82 3.31
CA ASP A 199 14.24 22.12 2.11
C ASP A 199 14.82 20.73 2.38
N ASP A 200 15.08 20.38 3.62
CA ASP A 200 15.72 19.14 4.03
C ASP A 200 14.74 17.96 4.21
N MET A 201 13.45 18.20 4.16
CA MET A 201 12.43 17.15 4.14
C MET A 201 11.94 16.87 2.73
N VAL A 202 11.95 15.61 2.33
CA VAL A 202 11.43 15.17 1.02
C VAL A 202 9.89 15.26 1.03
N LEU A 203 9.30 15.92 0.04
CA LEU A 203 7.86 16.04 -0.08
C LEU A 203 7.33 15.33 -1.32
N MET A 204 6.19 14.68 -1.17
CA MET A 204 5.47 13.96 -2.21
C MET A 204 4.02 14.42 -2.22
N TYR A 205 3.38 14.34 -3.38
CA TYR A 205 2.00 14.81 -3.52
C TYR A 205 1.15 13.80 -4.28
N ASP A 206 -0.03 13.49 -3.72
CA ASP A 206 -0.97 12.53 -4.27
C ASP A 206 -2.41 13.06 -4.19
N PRO A 207 -2.98 13.59 -5.29
CA PRO A 207 -4.37 14.01 -5.36
C PRO A 207 -5.35 12.88 -5.69
N TRP A 208 -4.90 11.64 -5.77
CA TRP A 208 -5.72 10.44 -5.98
C TRP A 208 -6.67 10.55 -7.18
N GLY A 209 -6.16 10.93 -8.33
CA GLY A 209 -6.91 10.96 -9.61
C GLY A 209 -7.96 12.07 -9.73
N THR A 210 -7.91 13.08 -8.87
CA THR A 210 -9.00 14.08 -8.77
C THR A 210 -9.00 15.12 -9.86
N TYR A 211 -7.92 15.31 -10.62
CA TYR A 211 -7.88 16.31 -11.67
C TYR A 211 -8.53 15.81 -12.95
N CYS A 212 -9.49 16.60 -13.43
CA CYS A 212 -10.33 16.20 -14.57
C CYS A 212 -9.69 16.44 -15.92
N THR A 213 -8.72 17.36 -16.02
CA THR A 213 -8.08 17.73 -17.28
C THR A 213 -6.57 17.63 -17.20
N TYR A 214 -5.94 17.42 -18.36
CA TYR A 214 -4.49 17.48 -18.49
C TYR A 214 -3.92 18.82 -18.04
N GLU A 215 -4.60 19.93 -18.42
CA GLU A 215 -4.20 21.29 -18.10
C GLU A 215 -4.16 21.54 -16.58
N ASP A 216 -5.15 21.02 -15.84
CA ASP A 216 -5.19 21.12 -14.38
C ASP A 216 -4.02 20.34 -13.75
N ALA A 217 -3.80 19.09 -14.17
CA ALA A 217 -2.70 18.28 -13.70
C ALA A 217 -1.34 18.89 -14.02
N LEU A 218 -1.16 19.42 -15.23
CA LEU A 218 0.06 20.11 -15.65
C LEU A 218 0.33 21.36 -14.81
N TRP A 219 -0.72 22.17 -14.57
CA TRP A 219 -0.56 23.39 -13.77
C TRP A 219 -0.11 23.07 -12.34
N VAL A 220 -0.74 22.09 -11.71
CA VAL A 220 -0.33 21.66 -10.36
C VAL A 220 1.10 21.10 -10.38
N GLY A 221 1.43 20.22 -11.32
CA GLY A 221 2.77 19.68 -11.46
C GLY A 221 3.85 20.77 -11.56
N ARG A 222 3.59 21.82 -12.35
CA ARG A 222 4.51 22.98 -12.46
C ARG A 222 4.64 23.79 -11.16
N GLU A 223 3.61 23.84 -10.32
CA GLU A 223 3.71 24.46 -9.00
C GLU A 223 4.51 23.56 -8.01
N LEU A 224 4.34 22.23 -8.10
CA LEU A 224 5.12 21.27 -7.29
C LEU A 224 6.62 21.30 -7.62
N GLU A 225 6.99 21.48 -8.90
CA GLU A 225 8.39 21.67 -9.32
C GLU A 225 9.04 22.88 -8.62
N LYS A 226 8.33 24.01 -8.55
CA LYS A 226 8.81 25.22 -7.86
C LYS A 226 9.03 25.00 -6.37
N LEU A 227 8.31 24.04 -5.79
CA LEU A 227 8.38 23.68 -4.38
C LEU A 227 9.33 22.50 -4.12
N ASN A 228 10.06 22.02 -5.14
CA ASN A 228 11.00 20.90 -5.04
C ASN A 228 10.37 19.62 -4.46
N PHE A 229 9.20 19.21 -4.99
CA PHE A 229 8.58 17.94 -4.65
C PHE A 229 9.29 16.80 -5.36
N TYR A 230 9.33 15.62 -4.73
CA TYR A 230 10.08 14.46 -5.20
C TYR A 230 9.33 13.66 -6.25
N TRP A 231 8.02 13.44 -6.05
CA TRP A 231 7.13 12.88 -7.08
C TRP A 231 5.71 13.46 -7.01
N TYR A 232 5.01 13.28 -8.12
CA TYR A 232 3.61 13.61 -8.32
C TYR A 232 2.84 12.33 -8.62
N GLU A 233 2.12 11.79 -7.63
CA GLU A 233 1.42 10.51 -7.69
C GLU A 233 -0.01 10.69 -8.18
N HIS A 234 -0.47 9.80 -9.09
CA HIS A 234 -1.86 9.61 -9.49
C HIS A 234 -2.67 10.93 -9.67
N PRO A 235 -2.24 11.87 -10.51
CA PRO A 235 -2.91 13.16 -10.65
C PRO A 235 -4.28 13.10 -11.30
N MET A 236 -4.51 12.15 -12.21
CA MET A 236 -5.73 12.00 -13.00
C MET A 236 -6.20 10.56 -13.02
N GLU A 237 -7.45 10.33 -13.44
CA GLU A 237 -7.96 8.98 -13.74
C GLU A 237 -7.02 8.22 -14.68
N GLU A 238 -6.57 7.04 -14.29
CA GLU A 238 -5.55 6.25 -14.99
C GLU A 238 -5.99 5.62 -16.31
N TYR A 239 -7.28 5.65 -16.63
CA TYR A 239 -7.77 5.29 -17.97
C TYR A 239 -7.32 6.27 -19.05
N ARG A 240 -6.81 7.44 -18.69
CA ARG A 240 -6.33 8.48 -19.57
C ARG A 240 -4.84 8.36 -19.89
N VAL A 241 -4.38 7.18 -20.24
CA VAL A 241 -2.95 6.87 -20.44
C VAL A 241 -2.27 7.90 -21.35
N HIS A 242 -2.91 8.30 -22.46
CA HIS A 242 -2.36 9.31 -23.37
C HIS A 242 -2.17 10.71 -22.74
N ALA A 243 -2.94 11.04 -21.71
CA ALA A 243 -2.74 12.29 -20.97
C ALA A 243 -1.52 12.18 -20.03
N TYR A 244 -1.30 11.00 -19.47
CA TYR A 244 -0.10 10.68 -18.70
C TYR A 244 1.17 10.70 -19.56
N GLU A 245 1.15 10.12 -20.78
CA GLU A 245 2.25 10.22 -21.77
C GLU A 245 2.67 11.67 -22.04
N LYS A 246 1.71 12.60 -22.09
CA LYS A 246 2.00 14.02 -22.20
C LYS A 246 2.52 14.63 -20.91
N LEU A 247 1.92 14.25 -19.77
CA LEU A 247 2.25 14.82 -18.48
C LEU A 247 3.70 14.49 -18.07
N SER A 248 4.12 13.21 -18.18
CA SER A 248 5.50 12.79 -17.91
C SER A 248 6.51 13.45 -18.84
N ARG A 249 6.17 13.67 -20.13
CA ARG A 249 7.03 14.39 -21.05
C ARG A 249 7.15 15.89 -20.73
N ASP A 250 6.06 16.52 -20.27
CA ASP A 250 5.96 17.98 -20.15
C ASP A 250 6.31 18.48 -18.74
N LEU A 251 6.46 17.57 -17.74
CA LEU A 251 6.93 17.87 -16.39
C LEU A 251 8.37 17.41 -16.18
N ASP A 252 9.10 18.11 -15.30
CA ASP A 252 10.42 17.69 -14.83
C ASP A 252 10.32 16.89 -13.50
N ILE A 253 9.23 17.08 -12.72
CA ILE A 253 8.95 16.25 -11.54
C ILE A 253 8.50 14.86 -11.97
N PRO A 254 9.06 13.77 -11.41
CA PRO A 254 8.62 12.42 -11.72
C PRO A 254 7.12 12.18 -11.46
N VAL A 255 6.42 11.62 -12.43
CA VAL A 255 5.04 11.17 -12.30
C VAL A 255 5.04 9.71 -11.87
N LEU A 256 4.41 9.41 -10.73
CA LEU A 256 4.26 8.07 -10.16
C LEU A 256 2.87 7.51 -10.44
N SER A 257 2.77 6.53 -11.32
CA SER A 257 1.54 5.84 -11.77
C SER A 257 1.89 4.55 -12.54
N PRO A 258 0.94 3.63 -12.84
CA PRO A 258 -0.43 3.63 -12.36
C PRO A 258 -0.54 3.02 -10.96
N GLU A 259 -1.45 3.54 -10.14
CA GLU A 259 -1.74 3.05 -8.80
C GLU A 259 -2.88 2.02 -8.81
N ILE A 260 -4.06 2.43 -9.29
CA ILE A 260 -5.31 1.65 -9.20
C ILE A 260 -5.68 0.91 -10.48
N ALA A 261 -5.05 1.21 -11.61
CA ALA A 261 -5.36 0.54 -12.87
C ALA A 261 -5.18 -0.98 -12.75
N ALA A 262 -6.24 -1.73 -13.08
CA ALA A 262 -6.22 -3.18 -13.10
C ALA A 262 -5.23 -3.73 -14.15
N GLY A 263 -4.82 -4.99 -14.02
CA GLY A 263 -3.94 -5.65 -14.98
C GLY A 263 -2.55 -5.98 -14.42
N SER A 264 -2.31 -5.73 -13.11
CA SER A 264 -1.08 -6.09 -12.40
C SER A 264 0.17 -5.72 -13.22
N LEU A 265 1.11 -6.67 -13.37
CA LEU A 265 2.37 -6.47 -14.10
C LEU A 265 2.18 -6.10 -15.58
N TYR A 266 1.09 -6.53 -16.22
CA TYR A 266 0.89 -6.28 -17.66
C TYR A 266 0.55 -4.82 -17.94
N THR A 267 -0.30 -4.20 -17.13
CA THR A 267 -0.61 -2.77 -17.23
C THR A 267 0.62 -1.92 -16.94
N ARG A 268 1.39 -2.24 -15.88
CA ARG A 268 2.61 -1.49 -15.53
C ARG A 268 3.67 -1.59 -16.62
N ALA A 269 3.84 -2.77 -17.21
CA ALA A 269 4.74 -2.94 -18.35
C ALA A 269 4.30 -2.13 -19.59
N ASP A 270 3.00 -2.08 -19.91
CA ASP A 270 2.48 -1.25 -21.01
C ASP A 270 2.71 0.25 -20.74
N TRP A 271 2.53 0.70 -19.50
CA TRP A 271 2.80 2.09 -19.12
C TRP A 271 4.27 2.48 -19.25
N ILE A 272 5.19 1.59 -18.85
CA ILE A 272 6.64 1.79 -19.03
C ILE A 272 6.98 1.89 -20.53
N LEU A 273 6.45 0.97 -21.35
CA LEU A 273 6.70 0.99 -22.80
C LEU A 273 6.16 2.23 -23.52
N ARG A 274 5.19 2.91 -22.92
CA ARG A 274 4.58 4.14 -23.44
C ARG A 274 5.22 5.43 -22.92
N ASP A 275 6.17 5.32 -22.01
CA ASP A 275 6.66 6.47 -21.24
C ASP A 275 5.51 7.25 -20.56
N ALA A 276 4.48 6.53 -20.09
CA ALA A 276 3.29 7.14 -19.52
C ALA A 276 3.46 7.54 -18.04
N ALA A 277 4.53 7.06 -17.40
CA ALA A 277 4.93 7.47 -16.05
C ALA A 277 6.44 7.30 -15.90
N ASP A 278 7.07 8.14 -15.07
CA ASP A 278 8.50 8.10 -14.78
C ASP A 278 8.83 7.07 -13.70
N MET A 279 7.86 6.76 -12.85
CA MET A 279 7.93 5.77 -11.78
C MET A 279 6.68 4.90 -11.78
N SER A 280 6.82 3.62 -11.43
CA SER A 280 5.70 2.67 -11.40
C SER A 280 5.19 2.48 -9.97
N ARG A 281 3.86 2.64 -9.76
CA ARG A 281 3.19 2.31 -8.50
C ARG A 281 2.73 0.86 -8.52
N ILE A 282 3.16 0.08 -7.54
CA ILE A 282 2.87 -1.36 -7.43
C ILE A 282 2.30 -1.67 -6.05
N ASP A 283 1.59 -2.79 -5.91
CA ASP A 283 0.87 -3.13 -4.68
C ASP A 283 0.76 -4.65 -4.51
N VAL A 284 1.15 -5.18 -3.35
CA VAL A 284 0.99 -6.62 -3.04
C VAL A 284 -0.47 -7.05 -2.94
N LEU A 285 -1.42 -6.11 -2.88
CA LEU A 285 -2.86 -6.40 -2.97
C LEU A 285 -3.40 -6.35 -4.41
N ARG A 286 -2.56 -6.03 -5.39
CA ARG A 286 -2.91 -5.98 -6.82
C ARG A 286 -2.06 -6.93 -7.65
N GLY A 287 -2.04 -8.20 -7.28
CA GLY A 287 -1.31 -9.24 -7.98
C GLY A 287 -0.46 -10.14 -7.07
N GLY A 288 -0.48 -9.90 -5.76
CA GLY A 288 0.29 -10.63 -4.76
C GLY A 288 1.80 -10.38 -4.87
N ILE A 289 2.55 -10.95 -3.97
CA ILE A 289 4.01 -10.88 -3.96
C ILE A 289 4.60 -11.45 -5.26
N THR A 290 4.01 -12.52 -5.81
CA THR A 290 4.46 -13.11 -7.08
C THR A 290 4.38 -12.12 -8.24
N GLY A 291 3.28 -11.36 -8.35
CA GLY A 291 3.10 -10.33 -9.37
C GLY A 291 4.02 -9.14 -9.16
N VAL A 292 4.13 -8.65 -7.92
CA VAL A 292 4.98 -7.50 -7.56
C VAL A 292 6.46 -7.81 -7.79
N LYS A 293 6.94 -9.02 -7.44
CA LYS A 293 8.31 -9.45 -7.73
C LYS A 293 8.64 -9.34 -9.22
N LYS A 294 7.74 -9.79 -10.09
CA LYS A 294 7.92 -9.68 -11.56
C LYS A 294 7.96 -8.21 -11.99
N MET A 295 7.11 -7.37 -11.39
CA MET A 295 7.03 -5.96 -11.70
C MET A 295 8.32 -5.22 -11.31
N VAL A 296 8.85 -5.48 -10.10
CA VAL A 296 10.16 -4.96 -9.68
C VAL A 296 11.24 -5.31 -10.69
N SER A 297 11.29 -6.58 -11.15
CA SER A 297 12.28 -7.01 -12.15
C SER A 297 12.11 -6.31 -13.51
N VAL A 298 10.89 -6.00 -13.91
CA VAL A 298 10.63 -5.19 -15.12
C VAL A 298 11.13 -3.77 -14.91
N CYS A 299 10.84 -3.14 -13.78
CA CYS A 299 11.34 -1.80 -13.46
C CYS A 299 12.87 -1.74 -13.48
N GLU A 300 13.54 -2.70 -12.84
CA GLU A 300 15.01 -2.82 -12.87
C GLU A 300 15.55 -2.95 -14.29
N ALA A 301 14.93 -3.80 -15.13
CA ALA A 301 15.38 -4.03 -16.50
C ALA A 301 15.27 -2.80 -17.40
N TYR A 302 14.28 -1.94 -17.15
CA TYR A 302 14.06 -0.70 -17.90
C TYR A 302 14.69 0.54 -17.25
N GLY A 303 15.31 0.40 -16.07
CA GLY A 303 15.89 1.53 -15.34
C GLY A 303 14.82 2.50 -14.81
N VAL A 304 13.62 2.01 -14.55
CA VAL A 304 12.48 2.76 -14.00
C VAL A 304 12.38 2.46 -12.51
N ARG A 305 12.23 3.46 -11.67
CA ARG A 305 11.93 3.26 -10.26
C ARG A 305 10.50 2.79 -10.05
N CYS A 306 10.25 2.11 -8.94
CA CYS A 306 8.90 1.81 -8.48
C CYS A 306 8.76 2.08 -6.99
N GLU A 307 7.52 2.33 -6.55
CA GLU A 307 7.18 2.47 -5.13
C GLU A 307 6.00 1.56 -4.79
N ILE A 308 6.06 0.93 -3.60
CA ILE A 308 5.00 0.01 -3.16
C ILE A 308 3.94 0.81 -2.42
N HIS A 309 2.68 0.65 -2.88
CA HIS A 309 1.52 1.33 -2.32
C HIS A 309 1.15 0.77 -0.96
N MET A 310 0.89 1.66 0.00
CA MET A 310 0.45 1.39 1.36
C MET A 310 1.46 0.64 2.26
N SER A 311 1.09 0.51 3.51
CA SER A 311 1.84 -0.17 4.56
C SER A 311 1.51 -1.67 4.62
N GLY A 312 2.27 -2.44 5.40
CA GLY A 312 1.95 -3.80 5.75
C GLY A 312 3.11 -4.80 5.64
N PHE A 313 2.90 -5.97 6.23
CA PHE A 313 3.89 -7.03 6.28
C PHE A 313 4.37 -7.47 4.89
N GLY A 314 3.45 -7.71 3.95
CA GLY A 314 3.79 -8.12 2.59
C GLY A 314 4.63 -7.08 1.85
N ASN A 315 4.29 -5.79 2.01
CA ASN A 315 5.03 -4.67 1.43
C ASN A 315 6.46 -4.60 1.99
N LEU A 316 6.63 -4.72 3.31
CA LEU A 316 7.96 -4.75 3.93
C LEU A 316 8.78 -5.97 3.52
N GLN A 317 8.16 -7.14 3.37
CA GLN A 317 8.86 -8.32 2.86
C GLN A 317 9.37 -8.10 1.42
N MET A 318 8.57 -7.47 0.56
CA MET A 318 9.01 -7.10 -0.79
C MET A 318 10.14 -6.07 -0.78
N LEU A 319 10.00 -5.00 0.01
CA LEU A 319 11.04 -3.97 0.15
C LEU A 319 12.35 -4.54 0.72
N GLY A 320 12.25 -5.50 1.65
CA GLY A 320 13.41 -6.23 2.18
C GLY A 320 14.18 -7.04 1.12
N ALA A 321 13.54 -7.36 0.01
CA ALA A 321 14.15 -8.09 -1.12
C ALA A 321 14.47 -7.19 -2.33
N THR A 322 14.18 -5.89 -2.27
CA THR A 322 14.36 -4.95 -3.38
C THR A 322 15.46 -3.94 -3.04
N SER A 323 16.26 -3.56 -4.05
CA SER A 323 17.26 -2.49 -3.91
C SER A 323 16.59 -1.14 -3.63
N GLU A 324 17.27 -0.31 -2.84
CA GLU A 324 16.87 1.08 -2.62
C GLU A 324 16.86 1.90 -3.93
N ASP A 325 17.75 1.57 -4.87
CA ASP A 325 17.80 2.22 -6.18
C ASP A 325 16.54 1.96 -7.02
N THR A 326 15.89 0.81 -6.80
CA THR A 326 14.67 0.41 -7.53
C THR A 326 13.41 0.86 -6.81
N CYS A 327 13.33 0.65 -5.47
CA CYS A 327 12.20 1.04 -4.65
C CYS A 327 12.72 1.61 -3.33
N GLU A 328 12.60 2.91 -3.14
CA GLU A 328 13.32 3.61 -2.08
C GLU A 328 12.60 3.54 -0.75
N TYR A 329 11.32 3.90 -0.72
CA TYR A 329 10.59 4.17 0.51
C TYR A 329 9.57 3.09 0.89
N TYR A 330 9.25 3.09 2.18
CA TYR A 330 8.07 2.43 2.73
C TYR A 330 7.00 3.47 3.08
N GLU A 331 5.79 3.26 2.60
CA GLU A 331 4.64 4.09 2.94
C GLU A 331 4.14 3.76 4.34
N ARG A 332 4.32 4.67 5.29
CA ARG A 332 3.82 4.53 6.65
C ARG A 332 2.60 5.42 6.84
N GLY A 333 1.45 4.81 6.95
CA GLY A 333 0.21 5.57 7.03
C GLY A 333 -1.07 4.72 6.96
N LEU A 334 -2.24 5.32 6.97
CA LEU A 334 -2.40 6.79 6.89
C LEU A 334 -2.29 7.45 8.27
N LEU A 335 -1.62 8.59 8.32
CA LEU A 335 -1.36 9.37 9.53
C LEU A 335 -2.20 10.65 9.56
N ALA A 336 -2.61 11.05 10.76
CA ALA A 336 -3.24 12.34 11.02
C ALA A 336 -3.04 12.72 12.49
N PRO A 337 -3.26 13.99 12.87
CA PRO A 337 -3.10 14.42 14.25
C PRO A 337 -3.89 13.56 15.25
N GLY A 338 -3.19 13.02 16.25
CA GLY A 338 -3.79 12.24 17.34
C GLY A 338 -4.08 10.78 17.01
N ILE A 339 -3.62 10.25 15.88
CA ILE A 339 -3.64 8.80 15.63
C ILE A 339 -2.61 8.12 16.53
N ASP A 340 -3.01 7.04 17.17
CA ASP A 340 -2.09 6.10 17.80
C ASP A 340 -1.68 5.07 16.76
N TYR A 341 -0.62 5.38 16.03
CA TYR A 341 -0.12 4.50 14.96
C TYR A 341 0.80 3.41 15.51
N ASP A 342 1.45 3.63 16.64
CA ASP A 342 2.48 2.71 17.18
C ASP A 342 1.90 1.61 18.07
N SER A 343 0.63 1.69 18.47
CA SER A 343 -0.04 0.61 19.19
C SER A 343 -0.45 -0.52 18.23
N PRO A 344 -0.13 -1.78 18.54
CA PRO A 344 -0.53 -2.90 17.71
C PRO A 344 -2.05 -3.09 17.72
N PRO A 345 -2.63 -3.59 16.62
CA PRO A 345 -4.02 -3.99 16.62
C PRO A 345 -4.23 -5.15 17.63
N PRO A 346 -5.43 -5.28 18.23
CA PRO A 346 -5.64 -6.18 19.37
C PRO A 346 -5.41 -7.67 19.06
N TYR A 347 -5.40 -8.04 17.79
CA TYR A 347 -5.13 -9.41 17.33
C TYR A 347 -3.64 -9.67 17.00
N MET A 348 -2.74 -8.68 17.22
CA MET A 348 -1.31 -8.79 16.95
C MET A 348 -0.50 -8.39 18.17
N LYS A 349 0.66 -9.03 18.38
CA LYS A 349 1.58 -8.68 19.49
C LYS A 349 2.42 -7.44 19.20
N SER A 350 2.63 -7.13 17.93
CA SER A 350 3.46 -6.01 17.47
C SER A 350 2.91 -5.40 16.20
N ILE A 351 3.24 -4.15 15.93
CA ILE A 351 3.02 -3.51 14.63
C ILE A 351 3.98 -4.09 13.59
N CYS A 352 3.63 -3.97 12.31
CA CYS A 352 4.49 -4.46 11.22
C CYS A 352 5.73 -3.59 10.99
N ASP A 353 5.65 -2.29 11.32
CA ASP A 353 6.54 -1.24 10.88
C ASP A 353 7.01 -0.30 12.01
N PRO A 354 7.56 -0.82 13.10
CA PRO A 354 8.15 0.03 14.13
C PRO A 354 9.27 0.87 13.51
N MET A 355 9.17 2.21 13.65
CA MET A 355 10.11 3.16 13.08
C MET A 355 11.15 3.58 14.13
N ASP A 356 12.41 3.66 13.74
CA ASP A 356 13.48 4.20 14.59
C ASP A 356 13.58 5.73 14.50
N ALA A 357 14.40 6.32 15.36
CA ALA A 357 14.57 7.77 15.43
C ALA A 357 15.17 8.40 14.15
N ASP A 358 15.74 7.59 13.27
CA ASP A 358 16.32 8.03 12.00
C ASP A 358 15.32 7.87 10.84
N GLY A 359 14.05 7.51 11.12
CA GLY A 359 12.98 7.38 10.13
C GLY A 359 13.01 6.09 9.31
N TYR A 360 13.65 5.03 9.82
CA TYR A 360 13.69 3.73 9.17
C TYR A 360 12.77 2.73 9.87
N VAL A 361 12.04 1.95 9.08
CA VAL A 361 11.29 0.77 9.55
C VAL A 361 12.11 -0.49 9.34
N THR A 362 11.97 -1.45 10.28
CA THR A 362 12.68 -2.73 10.20
C THR A 362 11.82 -3.76 9.47
N VAL A 363 12.40 -4.43 8.48
CA VAL A 363 11.76 -5.55 7.79
C VAL A 363 11.52 -6.70 8.78
N PRO A 364 10.30 -7.27 8.90
CA PRO A 364 10.01 -8.35 9.82
C PRO A 364 10.91 -9.58 9.58
N GLN A 365 11.50 -10.11 10.66
CA GLN A 365 12.50 -11.20 10.58
C GLN A 365 11.97 -12.57 11.02
N ALA A 366 10.75 -12.66 11.57
CA ALA A 366 10.14 -13.94 11.92
C ALA A 366 9.72 -14.71 10.64
N PRO A 367 9.60 -16.06 10.71
CA PRO A 367 9.22 -16.89 9.57
C PRO A 367 7.91 -16.43 8.91
N GLY A 368 7.84 -16.59 7.58
CA GLY A 368 6.71 -16.15 6.78
C GLY A 368 6.69 -14.62 6.61
N MET A 369 5.52 -14.03 6.71
CA MET A 369 5.33 -12.56 6.69
C MET A 369 5.87 -11.90 7.97
N GLY A 370 6.00 -12.67 9.06
CA GLY A 370 6.43 -12.18 10.37
C GLY A 370 5.27 -11.91 11.31
N TYR A 371 4.08 -12.47 11.06
CA TYR A 371 2.93 -12.32 11.95
C TYR A 371 3.17 -12.94 13.32
N GLU A 372 2.87 -12.18 14.38
CA GLU A 372 2.76 -12.64 15.77
C GLU A 372 1.31 -12.50 16.23
N ILE A 373 0.49 -13.49 15.87
CA ILE A 373 -0.97 -13.48 16.05
C ILE A 373 -1.34 -13.78 17.50
N ILE A 374 -2.34 -13.05 18.04
CA ILE A 374 -3.00 -13.34 19.32
C ILE A 374 -4.27 -14.14 19.01
N TRP A 375 -4.13 -15.48 19.04
CA TRP A 375 -5.20 -16.39 18.65
C TRP A 375 -6.43 -16.31 19.55
N ASP A 376 -6.23 -16.15 20.86
CA ASP A 376 -7.33 -16.02 21.83
C ASP A 376 -8.29 -14.87 21.44
N TYR A 377 -7.76 -13.77 20.89
CA TYR A 377 -8.59 -12.66 20.43
C TYR A 377 -9.40 -12.98 19.16
N ILE A 378 -8.86 -13.82 18.29
CA ILE A 378 -9.49 -14.16 17.01
C ILE A 378 -10.56 -15.25 17.19
N GLU A 379 -10.40 -16.11 18.22
CA GLU A 379 -11.28 -17.24 18.49
C GLU A 379 -12.47 -16.88 19.40
N GLU A 380 -12.43 -15.76 20.13
CA GLU A 380 -13.55 -15.18 20.88
C GLU A 380 -14.59 -14.52 19.95
#